data_6d5ce28687ae6dac475cf4a5c3a67ffa
#
_entry.id   6d5ce28687ae6dac475cf4a5c3a67ffa
#
_cell.length_a   1.000
_cell.length_b   1.000
_cell.length_c   1.000
_cell.angle_alpha   90.00
_cell.angle_beta   90.00
_cell.angle_gamma   90.00
#
_symmetry.space_group_name_H-M   'P 1'
#
loop_
_entity.id
_entity.type
_entity.pdbx_description
1 polymer ?
#
loop_
_entity_poly.entity_id
_entity_poly.type
_entity_poly.pdbx_seq_one_letter_code
_entity_poly.pdbx_strand_id
1 'polypeptide(L)'
;MNYTVSDFYKTFENGLKLIAGAGGMSRTVTSAGILDYEMESVLKDKYMHTNFRENQLVISTFLYAKNNPFSLLDAVKHLVSKNVSGLVIKNVFRLPIHESLLRYADSKNFPVFLLEAQDIYIENIIYEVSR
;
A
#
# COMPACT_ATOMS: atom_id res chain seq x y z
N MET A 1 -4.42 13.60 18.98
CA MET A 1 -3.64 13.76 17.74
C MET A 1 -3.80 12.55 16.87
N ASN A 2 -3.86 12.76 15.58
CA ASN A 2 -4.02 11.68 14.64
C ASN A 2 -2.68 11.19 14.14
N TYR A 3 -2.56 9.89 14.03
CA TYR A 3 -1.40 9.28 13.38
C TYR A 3 -1.58 9.44 11.86
N THR A 4 -0.54 9.89 11.17
CA THR A 4 -0.61 10.18 9.74
C THR A 4 0.38 9.34 8.95
N VAL A 5 0.22 9.36 7.62
CA VAL A 5 1.18 8.70 6.72
C VAL A 5 2.58 9.28 6.94
N SER A 6 2.67 10.60 7.18
CA SER A 6 3.95 11.24 7.46
C SER A 6 4.59 10.69 8.73
N ASP A 7 3.80 10.47 9.78
CA ASP A 7 4.30 9.88 11.03
C ASP A 7 4.84 8.48 10.80
N PHE A 8 4.11 7.69 10.03
CA PHE A 8 4.54 6.34 9.65
C PHE A 8 5.86 6.38 8.88
N TYR A 9 5.95 7.26 7.90
CA TYR A 9 7.16 7.38 7.09
C TYR A 9 8.37 7.73 7.96
N LYS A 10 8.21 8.64 8.90
CA LYS A 10 9.31 9.05 9.78
C LYS A 10 9.83 7.89 10.63
N THR A 11 8.94 7.01 11.06
CA THR A 11 9.33 5.85 11.87
C THR A 11 10.22 4.88 11.08
N PHE A 12 9.95 4.71 9.79
CA PHE A 12 10.65 3.72 8.96
C PHE A 12 11.45 4.34 7.81
N GLU A 13 11.77 5.63 7.87
CA GLU A 13 12.33 6.35 6.72
C GLU A 13 13.61 5.75 6.17
N ASN A 14 14.39 5.08 6.99
CA ASN A 14 15.63 4.45 6.54
C ASN A 14 15.39 3.21 5.66
N GLY A 15 14.20 2.66 5.68
CA GLY A 15 13.87 1.47 4.92
C GLY A 15 12.74 1.66 3.93
N LEU A 16 12.14 2.84 3.90
CA LEU A 16 11.04 3.14 3.00
C LEU A 16 11.43 4.19 1.98
N LYS A 17 10.97 4.00 0.75
CA LYS A 17 11.12 5.00 -0.29
C LYS A 17 9.73 5.41 -0.78
N LEU A 18 9.43 6.70 -0.70
CA LEU A 18 8.20 7.24 -1.26
C LEU A 18 8.37 7.38 -2.77
N ILE A 19 7.54 6.68 -3.53
CA ILE A 19 7.67 6.69 -5.00
C ILE A 19 6.54 7.45 -5.70
N ALA A 20 5.45 7.73 -5.00
CA ALA A 20 4.35 8.50 -5.58
C ALA A 20 3.43 9.02 -4.48
N GLY A 21 2.62 10.01 -4.79
CA GLY A 21 1.56 10.46 -3.92
C GLY A 21 2.00 11.35 -2.77
N ALA A 22 3.07 12.12 -2.93
CA ALA A 22 3.59 12.98 -1.86
C ALA A 22 2.54 13.96 -1.30
N GLY A 23 1.56 14.34 -2.09
CA GLY A 23 0.50 15.24 -1.64
C GLY A 23 -0.45 14.64 -0.61
N GLY A 24 -0.37 13.34 -0.35
CA GLY A 24 -1.24 12.65 0.61
C GLY A 24 -0.59 12.29 1.94
N MET A 25 0.58 12.83 2.24
CA MET A 25 1.32 12.47 3.45
C MET A 25 0.61 12.88 4.74
N SER A 26 -0.32 13.82 4.67
CA SER A 26 -1.10 14.23 5.84
C SER A 26 -2.33 13.37 6.10
N ARG A 27 -2.60 12.37 5.27
CA ARG A 27 -3.74 11.49 5.48
C ARG A 27 -3.63 10.73 6.81
N THR A 28 -4.76 10.60 7.49
CA THR A 28 -4.84 9.85 8.75
C THR A 28 -4.73 8.35 8.50
N VAL A 29 -4.03 7.65 9.40
CA VAL A 29 -3.93 6.19 9.37
C VAL A 29 -4.51 5.66 10.68
N THR A 30 -5.52 4.81 10.58
CA THR A 30 -6.19 4.24 11.76
C THR A 30 -5.90 2.78 11.98
N SER A 31 -5.55 2.06 10.91
CA SER A 31 -5.22 0.63 11.02
C SER A 31 -4.43 0.20 9.80
N ALA A 32 -3.93 -1.04 9.84
CA ALA A 32 -3.21 -1.63 8.73
C ALA A 32 -4.06 -2.73 8.08
N GLY A 33 -3.91 -2.90 6.78
CA GLY A 33 -4.53 -3.99 6.04
C GLY A 33 -3.49 -4.70 5.18
N ILE A 34 -3.79 -5.93 4.80
CA ILE A 34 -2.91 -6.73 3.95
C ILE A 34 -3.65 -7.14 2.70
N LEU A 35 -3.05 -6.90 1.55
CA LEU A 35 -3.65 -7.19 0.25
C LEU A 35 -3.40 -8.62 -0.24
N ASP A 36 -2.43 -9.32 0.29
CA ASP A 36 -1.91 -10.58 -0.25
C ASP A 36 -2.71 -11.82 0.11
N TYR A 37 -4.01 -11.66 0.29
CA TYR A 37 -4.79 -12.76 0.80
C TYR A 37 -4.96 -13.91 -0.14
N GLU A 38 -4.94 -13.67 -1.43
CA GLU A 38 -5.60 -14.64 -2.25
C GLU A 38 -5.02 -14.76 -3.63
N MET A 39 -4.93 -15.98 -4.05
CA MET A 39 -4.40 -16.36 -5.34
C MET A 39 -5.50 -16.58 -6.36
N GLU A 40 -6.71 -16.93 -5.91
CA GLU A 40 -7.82 -17.18 -6.79
C GLU A 40 -8.63 -15.92 -7.02
N SER A 41 -8.97 -15.67 -8.29
CA SER A 41 -9.61 -14.41 -8.67
C SER A 41 -10.93 -14.16 -7.96
N VAL A 42 -11.74 -15.21 -7.73
CA VAL A 42 -13.03 -15.04 -7.06
C VAL A 42 -12.85 -14.55 -5.63
N LEU A 43 -11.94 -15.17 -4.88
CA LEU A 43 -11.67 -14.77 -3.50
C LEU A 43 -10.98 -13.43 -3.45
N LYS A 44 -10.07 -13.17 -4.39
CA LYS A 44 -9.40 -11.88 -4.49
C LYS A 44 -10.41 -10.75 -4.66
N ASP A 45 -11.34 -10.91 -5.58
CA ASP A 45 -12.37 -9.89 -5.82
C ASP A 45 -13.21 -9.65 -4.56
N LYS A 46 -13.58 -10.71 -3.87
CA LYS A 46 -14.36 -10.60 -2.64
C LYS A 46 -13.60 -9.79 -1.59
N TYR A 47 -12.33 -10.09 -1.36
CA TYR A 47 -11.54 -9.38 -0.36
C TYR A 47 -11.30 -7.92 -0.75
N MET A 48 -10.99 -7.67 -2.01
CA MET A 48 -10.78 -6.30 -2.47
C MET A 48 -12.03 -5.44 -2.31
N HIS A 49 -13.22 -6.03 -2.43
CA HIS A 49 -14.46 -5.28 -2.33
C HIS A 49 -15.00 -5.16 -0.91
N THR A 50 -14.56 -6.00 0.02
CA THR A 50 -15.17 -6.07 1.35
C THR A 50 -14.25 -5.80 2.51
N ASN A 51 -12.95 -5.96 2.36
CA ASN A 51 -12.03 -5.93 3.49
C ASN A 51 -11.32 -4.60 3.72
N PHE A 52 -11.16 -3.78 2.71
CA PHE A 52 -10.43 -2.52 2.88
C PHE A 52 -11.36 -1.40 3.29
N ARG A 53 -10.88 -0.59 4.24
CA ARG A 53 -11.65 0.49 4.84
C ARG A 53 -10.90 1.79 4.70
N GLU A 54 -11.62 2.90 4.84
CA GLU A 54 -10.99 4.20 4.80
C GLU A 54 -9.94 4.34 5.90
N ASN A 55 -8.93 5.12 5.64
CA ASN A 55 -7.84 5.45 6.55
C ASN A 55 -6.95 4.27 6.93
N GLN A 56 -7.01 3.16 6.19
CA GLN A 56 -6.04 2.09 6.37
C GLN A 56 -4.75 2.37 5.63
N LEU A 57 -3.65 1.86 6.17
CA LEU A 57 -2.40 1.72 5.43
C LEU A 57 -2.32 0.28 4.97
N VAL A 58 -2.28 0.06 3.67
CA VAL A 58 -2.32 -1.29 3.10
C VAL A 58 -0.91 -1.73 2.71
N ILE A 59 -0.61 -2.98 3.00
CA ILE A 59 0.70 -3.56 2.72
C ILE A 59 0.51 -4.72 1.76
N SER A 60 1.41 -4.84 0.77
CA SER A 60 1.29 -5.92 -0.20
C SER A 60 2.64 -6.33 -0.76
N THR A 61 2.79 -7.62 -1.03
CA THR A 61 3.86 -8.15 -1.89
C THR A 61 3.37 -8.29 -3.33
N PHE A 62 2.09 -8.06 -3.57
CA PHE A 62 1.43 -8.27 -4.86
C PHE A 62 1.59 -9.69 -5.40
N LEU A 63 1.52 -10.66 -4.53
CA LEU A 63 1.65 -12.07 -4.92
C LEU A 63 0.69 -12.44 -6.06
N TYR A 64 -0.55 -11.97 -5.99
CA TYR A 64 -1.56 -12.26 -7.00
C TYR A 64 -1.25 -11.62 -8.36
N ALA A 65 -0.42 -10.61 -8.40
CA ALA A 65 -0.07 -9.89 -9.63
C ALA A 65 1.27 -10.35 -10.21
N LYS A 66 1.83 -11.43 -9.70
CA LYS A 66 3.16 -11.90 -10.08
C LYS A 66 3.33 -12.07 -11.59
N ASN A 67 2.29 -12.55 -12.28
CA ASN A 67 2.33 -12.79 -13.71
C ASN A 67 1.55 -11.76 -14.52
N ASN A 68 1.09 -10.70 -13.87
CA ASN A 68 0.31 -9.65 -14.54
C ASN A 68 0.55 -8.29 -13.86
N PRO A 69 1.62 -7.58 -14.26
CA PRO A 69 1.96 -6.30 -13.62
C PRO A 69 0.86 -5.24 -13.71
N PHE A 70 0.00 -5.29 -14.71
CA PHE A 70 -1.09 -4.32 -14.83
C PHE A 70 -2.11 -4.44 -13.71
N SER A 71 -2.17 -5.60 -13.03
CA SER A 71 -3.03 -5.74 -11.85
C SER A 71 -2.65 -4.79 -10.73
N LEU A 72 -1.41 -4.30 -10.70
CA LEU A 72 -0.98 -3.34 -9.69
C LEU A 72 -1.77 -2.03 -9.81
N LEU A 73 -1.96 -1.53 -11.03
CA LEU A 73 -2.72 -0.31 -11.24
C LEU A 73 -4.18 -0.50 -10.84
N ASP A 74 -4.77 -1.63 -11.21
CA ASP A 74 -6.16 -1.92 -10.84
C ASP A 74 -6.32 -1.99 -9.32
N ALA A 75 -5.36 -2.61 -8.63
CA ALA A 75 -5.38 -2.67 -7.18
C ALA A 75 -5.31 -1.28 -6.56
N VAL A 76 -4.42 -0.43 -7.06
CA VAL A 76 -4.28 0.94 -6.55
C VAL A 76 -5.57 1.73 -6.77
N LYS A 77 -6.18 1.61 -7.95
CA LYS A 77 -7.45 2.29 -8.23
C LYS A 77 -8.53 1.86 -7.24
N HIS A 78 -8.57 0.57 -6.93
CA HIS A 78 -9.55 0.07 -5.97
C HIS A 78 -9.30 0.61 -4.57
N LEU A 79 -8.04 0.60 -4.11
CA LEU A 79 -7.68 1.13 -2.81
C LEU A 79 -8.04 2.62 -2.69
N VAL A 80 -7.77 3.39 -3.74
CA VAL A 80 -8.13 4.80 -3.77
C VAL A 80 -9.64 4.97 -3.63
N SER A 81 -10.44 4.12 -4.30
CA SER A 81 -11.90 4.20 -4.22
C SER A 81 -12.44 3.91 -2.82
N LYS A 82 -11.68 3.21 -2.00
CA LYS A 82 -12.06 2.91 -0.61
C LYS A 82 -11.50 3.91 0.40
N ASN A 83 -10.88 4.99 -0.06
CA ASN A 83 -10.26 6.01 0.79
C ASN A 83 -9.17 5.44 1.70
N VAL A 84 -8.46 4.45 1.22
CA VAL A 84 -7.27 3.93 1.88
C VAL A 84 -6.21 5.04 1.89
N SER A 85 -5.46 5.15 2.97
CA SER A 85 -4.53 6.27 3.15
C SER A 85 -3.22 6.13 2.41
N GLY A 86 -2.80 4.91 2.11
CA GLY A 86 -1.55 4.69 1.40
C GLY A 86 -1.26 3.21 1.21
N LEU A 87 -0.23 2.93 0.43
CA LEU A 87 0.16 1.57 0.09
C LEU A 87 1.66 1.39 0.29
N VAL A 88 2.04 0.32 0.97
CA VAL A 88 3.43 -0.08 1.14
C VAL A 88 3.64 -1.37 0.35
N ILE A 89 4.58 -1.35 -0.59
CA ILE A 89 4.91 -2.50 -1.42
C ILE A 89 6.23 -3.10 -0.96
N LYS A 90 6.20 -4.36 -0.54
CA LYS A 90 7.40 -5.15 -0.34
C LYS A 90 7.57 -6.00 -1.59
N ASN A 91 8.37 -5.53 -2.53
CA ASN A 91 8.42 -6.08 -3.90
C ASN A 91 9.34 -7.31 -3.97
N VAL A 92 8.94 -8.39 -3.28
CA VAL A 92 9.75 -9.62 -3.23
C VAL A 92 9.85 -10.31 -4.59
N PHE A 93 8.91 -10.05 -5.50
CA PHE A 93 8.90 -10.65 -6.84
C PHE A 93 9.55 -9.74 -7.89
N ARG A 94 10.03 -8.57 -7.47
CA ARG A 94 10.67 -7.61 -8.37
C ARG A 94 9.81 -7.27 -9.57
N LEU A 95 8.51 -7.08 -9.34
CA LEU A 95 7.58 -6.71 -10.40
C LEU A 95 7.88 -5.28 -10.86
N PRO A 96 7.74 -5.03 -12.17
CA PRO A 96 7.91 -3.67 -12.66
C PRO A 96 6.80 -2.77 -12.16
N ILE A 97 7.18 -1.55 -11.75
CA ILE A 97 6.23 -0.53 -11.34
C ILE A 97 6.09 0.44 -12.50
N HIS A 98 4.97 0.37 -13.21
CA HIS A 98 4.76 1.18 -14.40
C HIS A 98 4.53 2.65 -14.05
N GLU A 99 4.97 3.52 -14.92
CA GLU A 99 4.79 4.96 -14.76
C GLU A 99 3.32 5.33 -14.62
N SER A 100 2.43 4.61 -15.29
CA SER A 100 0.99 4.87 -15.20
C SER A 100 0.48 4.74 -13.76
N LEU A 101 1.01 3.79 -12.99
CA LEU A 101 0.65 3.64 -11.59
C LEU A 101 1.11 4.86 -10.79
N LEU A 102 2.34 5.30 -11.02
CA LEU A 102 2.91 6.45 -10.31
C LEU A 102 2.14 7.73 -10.62
N ARG A 103 1.79 7.94 -11.89
CA ARG A 103 1.01 9.10 -12.31
C ARG A 103 -0.38 9.09 -11.70
N TYR A 104 -1.03 7.93 -11.67
CA TYR A 104 -2.36 7.82 -11.08
C TYR A 104 -2.31 8.14 -9.60
N ALA A 105 -1.35 7.55 -8.87
CA ALA A 105 -1.20 7.78 -7.45
C ALA A 105 -0.92 9.26 -7.15
N ASP A 106 -0.06 9.89 -7.95
CA ASP A 106 0.20 11.33 -7.79
C ASP A 106 -1.06 12.16 -8.02
N SER A 107 -1.86 11.81 -9.03
CA SER A 107 -3.08 12.56 -9.35
C SER A 107 -4.13 12.46 -8.24
N LYS A 108 -4.08 11.41 -7.43
CA LYS A 108 -5.03 11.18 -6.34
C LYS A 108 -4.45 11.50 -4.98
N ASN A 109 -3.22 12.01 -4.92
CA ASN A 109 -2.50 12.24 -3.66
C ASN A 109 -2.52 10.99 -2.79
N PHE A 110 -2.21 9.85 -3.40
CA PHE A 110 -2.23 8.54 -2.76
C PHE A 110 -0.80 8.06 -2.55
N PRO A 111 -0.26 8.13 -1.32
CA PRO A 111 1.13 7.75 -1.08
C PRO A 111 1.40 6.28 -1.39
N VAL A 112 2.45 6.03 -2.15
CA VAL A 112 2.92 4.68 -2.45
C VAL A 112 4.39 4.60 -2.06
N PHE A 113 4.71 3.60 -1.24
CA PHE A 113 6.06 3.37 -0.74
C PHE A 113 6.60 2.05 -1.22
N LEU A 114 7.91 1.99 -1.44
CA LEU A 114 8.63 0.73 -1.55
C LEU A 114 9.33 0.46 -0.23
N LEU A 115 9.14 -0.73 0.30
CA LEU A 115 9.86 -1.20 1.48
C LEU A 115 11.14 -1.88 0.99
N GLU A 116 12.26 -1.20 1.15
CA GLU A 116 13.54 -1.66 0.63
C GLU A 116 14.38 -2.39 1.66
N ALA A 117 14.19 -2.08 2.94
CA ALA A 117 14.94 -2.71 4.00
C ALA A 117 14.47 -4.14 4.24
N GLN A 118 15.42 -5.08 4.25
CA GLN A 118 15.08 -6.48 4.46
C GLN A 118 14.84 -6.83 5.92
N ASP A 119 15.29 -6.00 6.83
CA ASP A 119 15.12 -6.20 8.28
C ASP A 119 13.83 -5.59 8.83
N ILE A 120 13.04 -4.94 8.00
CA ILE A 120 11.72 -4.45 8.38
C ILE A 120 10.68 -5.43 7.85
N TYR A 121 9.98 -6.08 8.76
CA TYR A 121 8.96 -7.08 8.40
C TYR A 121 7.57 -6.45 8.39
N ILE A 122 6.65 -7.09 7.70
CA ILE A 122 5.26 -6.62 7.64
C ILE A 122 4.68 -6.51 9.06
N GLU A 123 5.04 -7.44 9.94
CA GLU A 123 4.59 -7.42 11.34
C GLU A 123 5.02 -6.14 12.06
N ASN A 124 6.22 -5.64 11.77
CA ASN A 124 6.71 -4.39 12.37
C ASN A 124 5.81 -3.23 12.01
N ILE A 125 5.38 -3.17 10.75
CA ILE A 125 4.52 -2.09 10.25
C ILE A 125 3.14 -2.20 10.89
N ILE A 126 2.58 -3.40 10.93
CA ILE A 126 1.27 -3.63 11.53
C ILE A 126 1.28 -3.22 13.00
N TYR A 127 2.32 -3.62 13.73
CA TYR A 127 2.46 -3.27 15.14
C TYR A 127 2.51 -1.77 15.35
N GLU A 128 3.32 -1.08 14.57
CA GLU A 128 3.46 0.38 14.69
C GLU A 128 2.14 1.09 14.45
N VAL A 129 1.43 0.70 13.39
CA VAL A 129 0.17 1.35 13.02
C VAL A 129 -0.95 1.04 14.01
N SER A 130 -0.91 -0.13 14.63
CA SER A 130 -1.98 -0.61 15.53
C SER A 130 -1.80 -0.18 16.99
N ARG A 131 -0.71 0.48 17.33
CA ARG A 131 -0.42 0.88 18.71
C ARG A 131 -1.47 1.80 19.32
#